data_200c72cad5865ac39a34d79ddcceaec4
#
_entry.id   200c72cad5865ac39a34d79ddcceaec4
#
_cell.length_a   1.000
_cell.length_b   1.000
_cell.length_c   1.000
_cell.angle_alpha   90.00
_cell.angle_beta   90.00
_cell.angle_gamma   90.00
#
_symmetry.space_group_name_H-M   'P 1'
#
loop_
_entity.id
_entity.type
_entity.pdbx_description
1 polymer ?
#
loop_
_entity_poly.entity_id
_entity_poly.type
_entity_poly.pdbx_seq_one_letter_code
_entity_poly.pdbx_strand_id
1 'polypeptide(L)'
;MRRRTFLRTIGSVAAMSAAPRAASQWQESQRYPDPRIQIVDESFARYRIASAKVERLATGMRWSEGPVWFGDGRYLLWSDIPNNRIMKWEESDGAVSVFRSPSNYANGNTRDRQGRLITCEHDTRRLTRTEYDGRITVLADRFDGKPLNSPNDVVCRSDGSIWFTDPPFGILGNYEGHQAAPELPTNVYRLDPNGSTLTVVAGDINRPNGLCFSPDETRLYVIEAGLTPRVIRGYDVAGARLSNGRTLITAETNGTPDGLRADVDGNLWVGWGMGSEDLDGVAIFNPAAKLIGRIRMPERVANVCFGGLHRNRLFMAGSTSLYSVYVNTQGAV
;
A
#
# COMPACT_ATOMS: atom_id res chain seq x y z
N MET A 1 -3.18 -49.40 69.06
CA MET A 1 -3.52 -48.23 68.26
C MET A 1 -2.29 -47.72 67.54
N ARG A 2 -2.16 -47.94 66.26
CA ARG A 2 -1.00 -47.50 65.44
C ARG A 2 -1.42 -46.27 64.64
N ARG A 3 -0.79 -45.13 64.88
CA ARG A 3 -0.98 -43.89 64.14
C ARG A 3 -0.23 -43.99 62.79
N ARG A 4 -0.91 -43.83 61.68
CA ARG A 4 -0.36 -43.71 60.33
C ARG A 4 -0.08 -42.22 60.05
N THR A 5 1.20 -41.92 59.81
CA THR A 5 1.66 -40.56 59.37
C THR A 5 1.52 -40.50 57.84
N PHE A 6 0.76 -39.50 57.34
CA PHE A 6 0.65 -39.20 55.91
C PHE A 6 1.69 -38.16 55.52
N LEU A 7 2.68 -38.53 54.75
CA LEU A 7 3.58 -37.58 54.10
C LEU A 7 2.88 -36.99 52.87
N ARG A 8 2.67 -35.65 52.87
CA ARG A 8 2.27 -34.90 51.69
C ARG A 8 3.53 -34.45 50.96
N THR A 9 3.73 -34.94 49.74
CA THR A 9 4.74 -34.49 48.83
C THR A 9 4.19 -33.22 48.13
N ILE A 10 4.80 -32.05 48.38
CA ILE A 10 4.50 -30.81 47.66
C ILE A 10 5.37 -30.79 46.41
N GLY A 11 4.76 -31.05 45.27
CA GLY A 11 5.41 -30.85 43.97
C GLY A 11 5.51 -29.37 43.61
N SER A 12 6.71 -28.86 43.52
CA SER A 12 6.97 -27.50 43.05
C SER A 12 6.78 -27.43 41.55
N VAL A 13 5.73 -26.79 41.07
CA VAL A 13 5.55 -26.44 39.67
C VAL A 13 6.40 -25.20 39.39
N ALA A 14 7.50 -25.37 38.69
CA ALA A 14 8.29 -24.26 38.18
C ALA A 14 7.53 -23.57 37.08
N ALA A 15 6.94 -22.41 37.34
CA ALA A 15 6.37 -21.52 36.35
C ALA A 15 7.53 -20.93 35.53
N MET A 16 7.75 -21.42 34.30
CA MET A 16 8.58 -20.73 33.33
C MET A 16 7.87 -19.43 32.91
N SER A 17 8.29 -18.29 33.47
CA SER A 17 7.91 -16.99 32.98
C SER A 17 8.58 -16.77 31.62
N ALA A 18 7.82 -16.83 30.55
CA ALA A 18 8.27 -16.36 29.25
C ALA A 18 8.51 -14.85 29.36
N ALA A 19 9.76 -14.44 29.31
CA ALA A 19 10.11 -13.02 29.23
C ALA A 19 9.44 -12.45 27.97
N PRO A 20 8.80 -11.25 28.04
CA PRO A 20 8.27 -10.60 26.87
C PRO A 20 9.44 -10.36 25.90
N ARG A 21 9.32 -10.88 24.66
CA ARG A 21 10.26 -10.54 23.59
C ARG A 21 10.19 -9.02 23.41
N ALA A 22 11.25 -8.32 23.76
CA ALA A 22 11.38 -6.92 23.44
C ALA A 22 11.23 -6.77 21.92
N ALA A 23 10.27 -5.98 21.48
CA ALA A 23 10.16 -5.62 20.08
C ALA A 23 11.54 -5.09 19.64
N SER A 24 12.14 -5.70 18.63
CA SER A 24 13.47 -5.30 18.18
C SER A 24 13.38 -3.86 17.71
N GLN A 25 14.11 -2.96 18.40
CA GLN A 25 14.21 -1.58 17.96
C GLN A 25 14.78 -1.57 16.53
N TRP A 26 14.17 -0.77 15.64
CA TRP A 26 14.70 -0.59 14.29
C TRP A 26 16.17 -0.19 14.34
N GLN A 27 16.99 -0.92 13.61
CA GLN A 27 18.38 -0.58 13.37
C GLN A 27 18.64 -0.64 11.87
N GLU A 28 19.25 0.42 11.33
CA GLU A 28 19.75 0.41 9.96
C GLU A 28 20.83 -0.65 9.81
N SER A 29 20.91 -1.23 8.60
CA SER A 29 21.97 -2.20 8.30
C SER A 29 23.34 -1.54 8.42
N GLN A 30 24.23 -2.21 9.12
CA GLN A 30 25.67 -1.86 9.16
C GLN A 30 26.46 -2.58 8.08
N ARG A 31 25.80 -3.43 7.28
CA ARG A 31 26.41 -4.23 6.23
C ARG A 31 25.93 -3.78 4.85
N TYR A 32 26.82 -3.84 3.89
CA TYR A 32 26.53 -3.62 2.48
C TYR A 32 26.94 -4.87 1.68
N PRO A 33 26.15 -5.30 0.69
CA PRO A 33 24.79 -4.84 0.42
C PRO A 33 23.86 -5.09 1.61
N ASP A 34 22.81 -4.28 1.78
CA ASP A 34 21.81 -4.49 2.85
C ASP A 34 21.18 -5.89 2.72
N PRO A 35 21.29 -6.76 3.74
CA PRO A 35 20.77 -8.12 3.68
C PRO A 35 19.24 -8.19 3.60
N ARG A 36 18.54 -7.09 3.86
CA ARG A 36 17.09 -6.99 3.66
C ARG A 36 16.71 -7.05 2.18
N ILE A 37 17.61 -6.60 1.28
CA ILE A 37 17.37 -6.58 -0.16
C ILE A 37 17.83 -7.92 -0.74
N GLN A 38 16.90 -8.84 -0.89
CA GLN A 38 17.16 -10.22 -1.27
C GLN A 38 17.01 -10.44 -2.77
N ILE A 39 17.99 -11.07 -3.37
CA ILE A 39 17.93 -11.57 -4.75
C ILE A 39 17.29 -12.96 -4.68
N VAL A 40 16.07 -13.10 -5.22
CA VAL A 40 15.36 -14.37 -5.33
C VAL A 40 15.68 -15.04 -6.66
N ASP A 41 15.83 -14.23 -7.70
CA ASP A 41 16.29 -14.62 -9.02
C ASP A 41 17.38 -13.67 -9.48
N GLU A 42 18.40 -14.17 -10.17
CA GLU A 42 19.58 -13.39 -10.56
C GLU A 42 19.23 -12.15 -11.41
N SER A 43 18.12 -12.19 -12.14
CA SER A 43 17.62 -11.03 -12.90
C SER A 43 17.34 -9.79 -12.03
N PHE A 44 17.14 -9.97 -10.72
CA PHE A 44 16.96 -8.85 -9.79
C PHE A 44 18.26 -8.15 -9.41
N ALA A 45 19.43 -8.81 -9.58
CA ALA A 45 20.72 -8.26 -9.14
C ALA A 45 20.99 -6.85 -9.70
N ARG A 46 20.57 -6.57 -10.95
CA ARG A 46 20.74 -5.27 -11.61
C ARG A 46 19.97 -4.13 -10.96
N TYR A 47 18.91 -4.44 -10.20
CA TYR A 47 18.04 -3.45 -9.54
C TYR A 47 18.52 -3.07 -8.14
N ARG A 48 19.40 -3.90 -7.55
CA ARG A 48 19.98 -3.65 -6.23
C ARG A 48 21.20 -2.78 -6.32
N ILE A 49 21.20 -1.63 -5.64
CA ILE A 49 22.39 -0.81 -5.45
C ILE A 49 23.17 -1.37 -4.25
N ALA A 50 24.39 -1.81 -4.47
CA ALA A 50 25.20 -2.48 -3.44
C ALA A 50 25.51 -1.59 -2.23
N SER A 51 25.62 -0.27 -2.42
CA SER A 51 25.89 0.74 -1.38
C SER A 51 24.61 1.39 -0.79
N ALA A 52 23.41 0.98 -1.22
CA ALA A 52 22.17 1.47 -0.65
C ALA A 52 21.69 0.58 0.50
N LYS A 53 21.07 1.19 1.48
CA LYS A 53 20.43 0.52 2.61
C LYS A 53 18.99 1.00 2.78
N VAL A 54 18.17 0.21 3.47
CA VAL A 54 16.83 0.63 3.89
C VAL A 54 16.95 1.62 5.04
N GLU A 55 16.32 2.77 4.89
CA GLU A 55 16.26 3.86 5.87
C GLU A 55 14.84 3.95 6.42
N ARG A 56 14.69 4.19 7.74
CA ARG A 56 13.42 4.56 8.33
C ARG A 56 13.34 6.07 8.43
N LEU A 57 12.40 6.66 7.71
CA LEU A 57 12.23 8.12 7.61
C LEU A 57 11.33 8.68 8.71
N ALA A 58 10.30 7.93 9.10
CA ALA A 58 9.35 8.33 10.13
C ALA A 58 8.79 7.12 10.87
N THR A 59 8.26 7.33 12.08
CA THR A 59 7.54 6.32 12.88
C THR A 59 6.46 7.00 13.73
N GLY A 60 5.55 6.21 14.32
CA GLY A 60 4.49 6.71 15.18
C GLY A 60 3.14 6.84 14.48
N MET A 61 2.97 6.20 13.32
CA MET A 61 1.68 5.98 12.68
C MET A 61 0.97 4.78 13.31
N ARG A 62 -0.32 4.63 13.01
CA ARG A 62 -1.10 3.43 13.34
C ARG A 62 -1.29 2.51 12.16
N TRP A 63 -1.45 3.09 10.97
CA TRP A 63 -1.54 2.36 9.71
C TRP A 63 -1.19 3.31 8.56
N SER A 64 0.05 3.20 8.07
CA SER A 64 0.55 4.03 6.97
C SER A 64 0.11 3.47 5.64
N GLU A 65 -0.44 4.34 4.79
CA GLU A 65 -0.97 4.00 3.47
C GLU A 65 -0.78 5.12 2.44
N GLY A 66 -1.06 4.80 1.17
CA GLY A 66 -1.19 5.72 0.05
C GLY A 66 -0.03 6.70 -0.10
N PRO A 67 1.23 6.26 -0.15
CA PRO A 67 2.35 7.18 -0.34
C PRO A 67 2.32 7.77 -1.75
N VAL A 68 2.55 9.08 -1.87
CA VAL A 68 2.63 9.80 -3.15
C VAL A 68 3.75 10.84 -3.12
N TRP A 69 4.58 10.85 -4.17
CA TRP A 69 5.71 11.77 -4.30
C TRP A 69 5.34 13.00 -5.12
N PHE A 70 5.71 14.18 -4.62
CA PHE A 70 5.61 15.47 -5.28
C PHE A 70 7.00 15.95 -5.68
N GLY A 71 7.38 15.72 -6.95
CA GLY A 71 8.72 16.00 -7.45
C GLY A 71 9.08 17.48 -7.47
N ASP A 72 8.12 18.35 -7.79
CA ASP A 72 8.35 19.80 -7.87
C ASP A 72 8.67 20.42 -6.49
N GLY A 73 7.99 19.92 -5.44
CA GLY A 73 8.23 20.35 -4.07
C GLY A 73 9.24 19.47 -3.31
N ARG A 74 9.67 18.33 -3.89
CA ARG A 74 10.57 17.36 -3.28
C ARG A 74 10.09 16.88 -1.91
N TYR A 75 8.81 16.47 -1.83
CA TYR A 75 8.22 15.93 -0.63
C TYR A 75 7.34 14.71 -0.91
N LEU A 76 7.16 13.89 0.12
CA LEU A 76 6.24 12.76 0.13
C LEU A 76 5.04 13.09 1.01
N LEU A 77 3.84 12.73 0.54
CA LEU A 77 2.65 12.63 1.38
C LEU A 77 2.27 11.17 1.56
N TRP A 78 1.72 10.82 2.71
CA TRP A 78 1.12 9.51 2.97
C TRP A 78 0.04 9.61 4.03
N SER A 79 -0.89 8.68 4.01
CA SER A 79 -1.99 8.60 4.96
C SER A 79 -1.57 7.84 6.23
N ASP A 80 -2.03 8.30 7.38
CA ASP A 80 -2.06 7.57 8.65
C ASP A 80 -3.54 7.42 9.01
N ILE A 81 -4.16 6.34 8.47
CA ILE A 81 -5.62 6.21 8.38
C ILE A 81 -6.30 6.31 9.74
N PRO A 82 -5.97 5.45 10.77
CA PRO A 82 -6.70 5.47 12.03
C PRO A 82 -6.46 6.73 12.86
N ASN A 83 -5.38 7.46 12.61
CA ASN A 83 -5.12 8.76 13.21
C ASN A 83 -5.79 9.92 12.45
N ASN A 84 -6.53 9.61 11.38
CA ASN A 84 -7.30 10.55 10.58
C ASN A 84 -6.48 11.76 10.10
N ARG A 85 -5.29 11.46 9.53
CA ARG A 85 -4.36 12.50 9.05
C ARG A 85 -3.59 12.07 7.81
N ILE A 86 -3.16 13.05 7.00
CA ILE A 86 -2.15 12.91 5.97
C ILE A 86 -0.86 13.52 6.50
N MET A 87 0.21 12.77 6.40
CA MET A 87 1.55 13.15 6.82
C MET A 87 2.36 13.68 5.65
N LYS A 88 3.38 14.48 5.93
CA LYS A 88 4.35 15.00 4.95
C LYS A 88 5.77 14.73 5.44
N TRP A 89 6.64 14.28 4.54
CA TRP A 89 8.09 14.20 4.71
C TRP A 89 8.78 15.07 3.66
N GLU A 90 9.67 15.95 4.11
CA GLU A 90 10.47 16.83 3.25
C GLU A 90 11.82 16.17 2.93
N GLU A 91 12.20 16.11 1.65
CA GLU A 91 13.48 15.53 1.27
C GLU A 91 14.67 16.43 1.63
N SER A 92 14.48 17.72 1.72
CA SER A 92 15.54 18.73 1.93
C SER A 92 16.22 18.60 3.30
N ASP A 93 15.46 18.29 4.35
CA ASP A 93 15.91 18.28 5.73
C ASP A 93 15.41 17.06 6.55
N GLY A 94 14.61 16.19 5.92
CA GLY A 94 14.02 15.02 6.57
C GLY A 94 12.87 15.35 7.54
N ALA A 95 12.38 16.58 7.56
CA ALA A 95 11.31 17.00 8.46
C ALA A 95 10.01 16.24 8.20
N VAL A 96 9.33 15.85 9.27
CA VAL A 96 8.03 15.18 9.24
C VAL A 96 6.99 16.07 9.90
N SER A 97 5.87 16.29 9.22
CA SER A 97 4.78 17.13 9.70
C SER A 97 3.41 16.55 9.32
N VAL A 98 2.35 17.09 9.91
CA VAL A 98 0.97 16.81 9.49
C VAL A 98 0.63 17.75 8.34
N PHE A 99 0.31 17.17 7.17
CA PHE A 99 -0.14 17.94 6.01
C PHE A 99 -1.63 18.31 6.11
N ARG A 100 -2.48 17.35 6.54
CA ARG A 100 -3.93 17.56 6.69
C ARG A 100 -4.49 16.73 7.85
N SER A 101 -5.27 17.38 8.72
CA SER A 101 -6.06 16.75 9.78
C SER A 101 -7.29 17.62 10.09
N PRO A 102 -8.52 17.06 10.13
CA PRO A 102 -8.85 15.67 9.79
C PRO A 102 -8.68 15.38 8.29
N SER A 103 -8.37 14.12 7.95
CA SER A 103 -8.24 13.67 6.56
C SER A 103 -9.46 12.91 6.05
N ASN A 104 -10.50 12.75 6.88
CA ASN A 104 -11.66 11.88 6.64
C ASN A 104 -11.24 10.41 6.42
N TYR A 105 -10.27 9.96 7.21
CA TYR A 105 -9.69 8.62 7.10
C TYR A 105 -9.16 8.36 5.67
N ALA A 106 -8.35 9.30 5.17
CA ALA A 106 -7.71 9.18 3.87
C ALA A 106 -6.88 7.89 3.79
N ASN A 107 -6.97 7.18 2.65
CA ASN A 107 -6.19 6.00 2.34
C ASN A 107 -5.27 6.26 1.13
N GLY A 108 -5.58 5.78 -0.06
CA GLY A 108 -4.80 5.94 -1.26
C GLY A 108 -4.70 7.39 -1.73
N ASN A 109 -3.52 7.77 -2.17
CA ASN A 109 -3.27 9.08 -2.74
C ASN A 109 -2.52 8.96 -4.05
N THR A 110 -2.80 9.89 -4.96
CA THR A 110 -2.02 10.11 -6.17
C THR A 110 -2.00 11.61 -6.51
N ARG A 111 -1.31 11.98 -7.55
CA ARG A 111 -1.39 13.33 -8.10
C ARG A 111 -2.00 13.32 -9.49
N ASP A 112 -2.77 14.34 -9.83
CA ASP A 112 -3.22 14.53 -11.20
C ASP A 112 -2.10 15.07 -12.09
N ARG A 113 -2.38 15.22 -13.37
CA ARG A 113 -1.40 15.68 -14.36
C ARG A 113 -1.02 17.17 -14.19
N GLN A 114 -1.76 17.90 -13.38
CA GLN A 114 -1.45 19.26 -12.97
C GLN A 114 -0.69 19.32 -11.63
N GLY A 115 -0.39 18.16 -11.01
CA GLY A 115 0.33 18.10 -9.75
C GLY A 115 -0.52 18.32 -8.50
N ARG A 116 -1.87 18.26 -8.60
CA ARG A 116 -2.77 18.37 -7.46
C ARG A 116 -2.97 17.03 -6.79
N LEU A 117 -3.13 17.03 -5.46
CA LEU A 117 -3.37 15.82 -4.69
C LEU A 117 -4.78 15.27 -4.95
N ILE A 118 -4.85 14.00 -5.31
CA ILE A 118 -6.08 13.19 -5.35
C ILE A 118 -6.05 12.25 -4.16
N THR A 119 -7.16 12.13 -3.43
CA THR A 119 -7.24 11.34 -2.19
C THR A 119 -8.51 10.49 -2.18
N CYS A 120 -8.37 9.22 -1.82
CA CYS A 120 -9.46 8.34 -1.42
C CYS A 120 -9.80 8.57 0.05
N GLU A 121 -11.02 8.97 0.38
CA GLU A 121 -11.48 9.20 1.75
C GLU A 121 -12.47 8.11 2.16
N HIS A 122 -12.13 7.32 3.18
CA HIS A 122 -12.95 6.20 3.65
C HIS A 122 -14.25 6.68 4.30
N ASP A 123 -14.13 7.60 5.26
CA ASP A 123 -15.26 8.02 6.10
C ASP A 123 -16.33 8.77 5.33
N THR A 124 -15.91 9.66 4.48
CA THR A 124 -16.82 10.44 3.61
C THR A 124 -17.17 9.71 2.32
N ARG A 125 -16.63 8.48 2.12
CA ARG A 125 -16.95 7.57 1.01
C ARG A 125 -16.80 8.26 -0.35
N ARG A 126 -15.66 8.93 -0.58
CA ARG A 126 -15.50 9.78 -1.76
C ARG A 126 -14.07 9.88 -2.26
N LEU A 127 -13.95 10.23 -3.53
CA LEU A 127 -12.70 10.65 -4.16
C LEU A 127 -12.64 12.18 -4.18
N THR A 128 -11.53 12.75 -3.73
CA THR A 128 -11.37 14.20 -3.64
C THR A 128 -10.11 14.69 -4.33
N ARG A 129 -10.09 15.98 -4.65
CA ARG A 129 -8.91 16.71 -5.13
C ARG A 129 -8.64 17.93 -4.27
N THR A 130 -7.40 18.07 -3.82
CA THR A 130 -6.94 19.27 -3.15
C THR A 130 -6.45 20.26 -4.19
N GLU A 131 -7.11 21.41 -4.29
CA GLU A 131 -6.76 22.47 -5.23
C GLU A 131 -5.54 23.26 -4.74
N TYR A 132 -4.92 24.07 -5.60
CA TYR A 132 -3.74 24.86 -5.24
C TYR A 132 -3.97 25.89 -4.13
N ASP A 133 -5.21 26.33 -3.94
CA ASP A 133 -5.62 27.22 -2.84
C ASP A 133 -5.96 26.46 -1.53
N GLY A 134 -5.77 25.13 -1.53
CA GLY A 134 -6.07 24.25 -0.39
C GLY A 134 -7.52 23.80 -0.28
N ARG A 135 -8.43 24.28 -1.14
CA ARG A 135 -9.83 23.86 -1.17
C ARG A 135 -9.95 22.40 -1.61
N ILE A 136 -10.87 21.66 -1.00
CA ILE A 136 -11.18 20.28 -1.37
C ILE A 136 -12.35 20.27 -2.36
N THR A 137 -12.12 19.70 -3.54
CA THR A 137 -13.14 19.44 -4.56
C THR A 137 -13.52 17.98 -4.50
N VAL A 138 -14.80 17.65 -4.34
CA VAL A 138 -15.31 16.29 -4.46
C VAL A 138 -15.36 15.93 -5.94
N LEU A 139 -14.67 14.85 -6.32
CA LEU A 139 -14.63 14.34 -7.69
C LEU A 139 -15.68 13.26 -7.93
N ALA A 140 -15.91 12.39 -6.95
CA ALA A 140 -16.92 11.35 -6.96
C ALA A 140 -17.27 10.95 -5.52
N ASP A 141 -18.56 10.82 -5.22
CA ASP A 141 -19.07 10.30 -3.95
C ASP A 141 -20.21 9.29 -4.14
N ARG A 142 -20.72 9.16 -5.37
CA ARG A 142 -21.85 8.31 -5.73
C ARG A 142 -21.67 7.64 -7.08
N PHE A 143 -22.29 6.48 -7.20
CA PHE A 143 -22.49 5.82 -8.49
C PHE A 143 -23.92 5.29 -8.53
N ASP A 144 -24.63 5.54 -9.64
CA ASP A 144 -26.05 5.14 -9.82
C ASP A 144 -26.96 5.55 -8.63
N GLY A 145 -26.77 6.78 -8.13
CA GLY A 145 -27.52 7.36 -7.03
C GLY A 145 -27.17 6.85 -5.63
N LYS A 146 -26.33 5.82 -5.50
CA LYS A 146 -25.86 5.24 -4.23
C LYS A 146 -24.49 5.75 -3.84
N PRO A 147 -24.20 5.92 -2.54
CA PRO A 147 -22.86 6.29 -2.10
C PRO A 147 -21.84 5.20 -2.48
N LEU A 148 -20.61 5.61 -2.79
CA LEU A 148 -19.48 4.70 -2.96
C LEU A 148 -19.29 3.87 -1.68
N ASN A 149 -18.54 2.75 -1.73
CA ASN A 149 -18.25 1.97 -0.52
C ASN A 149 -17.24 2.70 0.36
N SER A 150 -15.97 2.56 0.07
CA SER A 150 -14.87 3.33 0.69
C SER A 150 -13.68 3.32 -0.26
N PRO A 151 -13.57 4.31 -1.16
CA PRO A 151 -12.46 4.38 -2.12
C PRO A 151 -11.12 4.13 -1.44
N ASN A 152 -10.32 3.22 -2.02
CA ASN A 152 -9.15 2.66 -1.34
C ASN A 152 -7.83 3.11 -1.98
N ASP A 153 -7.46 2.67 -3.19
CA ASP A 153 -6.27 3.13 -3.90
C ASP A 153 -6.63 3.80 -5.23
N VAL A 154 -5.73 4.64 -5.75
CA VAL A 154 -6.02 5.52 -6.88
C VAL A 154 -4.78 5.78 -7.72
N VAL A 155 -4.97 5.83 -9.04
CA VAL A 155 -3.95 6.20 -10.03
C VAL A 155 -4.52 7.18 -11.05
N CYS A 156 -3.68 8.07 -11.57
CA CYS A 156 -4.01 8.99 -12.64
C CYS A 156 -3.29 8.59 -13.92
N ARG A 157 -4.04 8.28 -14.96
CA ARG A 157 -3.52 7.89 -16.28
C ARG A 157 -2.98 9.11 -17.05
N SER A 158 -2.15 8.87 -18.08
CA SER A 158 -1.56 9.93 -18.92
C SER A 158 -2.60 10.81 -19.62
N ASP A 159 -3.78 10.25 -19.95
CA ASP A 159 -4.91 10.98 -20.53
C ASP A 159 -5.65 11.88 -19.51
N GLY A 160 -5.25 11.87 -18.25
CA GLY A 160 -5.87 12.62 -17.15
C GLY A 160 -7.06 11.92 -16.50
N SER A 161 -7.48 10.74 -16.97
CA SER A 161 -8.49 9.95 -16.29
C SER A 161 -7.97 9.40 -14.95
N ILE A 162 -8.87 9.31 -13.96
CA ILE A 162 -8.54 8.84 -12.61
C ILE A 162 -9.21 7.48 -12.43
N TRP A 163 -8.42 6.50 -12.01
CA TRP A 163 -8.87 5.13 -11.79
C TRP A 163 -8.69 4.76 -10.33
N PHE A 164 -9.73 4.21 -9.69
CA PHE A 164 -9.67 3.88 -8.27
C PHE A 164 -10.47 2.62 -7.93
N THR A 165 -10.10 2.00 -6.83
CA THR A 165 -10.76 0.83 -6.27
C THR A 165 -11.73 1.24 -5.16
N ASP A 166 -12.87 0.52 -5.05
CA ASP A 166 -13.92 0.85 -4.09
C ASP A 166 -14.37 -0.40 -3.28
N PRO A 167 -13.49 -0.97 -2.46
CA PRO A 167 -13.85 -2.03 -1.52
C PRO A 167 -14.52 -1.45 -0.27
N PRO A 168 -15.08 -2.29 0.63
CA PRO A 168 -15.75 -1.82 1.83
C PRO A 168 -14.82 -1.63 3.04
N PHE A 169 -13.47 -1.62 2.89
CA PHE A 169 -12.55 -1.69 4.03
C PHE A 169 -12.78 -0.58 5.05
N GLY A 170 -12.97 0.66 4.61
CA GLY A 170 -13.19 1.82 5.47
C GLY A 170 -14.54 1.84 6.18
N ILE A 171 -15.49 0.98 5.77
CA ILE A 171 -16.84 0.89 6.37
C ILE A 171 -17.12 -0.45 7.07
N LEU A 172 -16.12 -1.34 7.20
CA LEU A 172 -16.27 -2.61 7.91
C LEU A 172 -16.33 -2.42 9.44
N GLY A 173 -15.76 -1.34 9.97
CA GLY A 173 -15.68 -1.05 11.40
C GLY A 173 -15.36 0.42 11.67
N ASN A 174 -15.01 0.73 12.94
CA ASN A 174 -14.77 2.10 13.39
C ASN A 174 -13.28 2.39 13.66
N TYR A 175 -12.37 1.79 12.88
CA TYR A 175 -10.93 1.98 13.03
C TYR A 175 -10.30 2.76 11.87
N GLU A 176 -10.72 2.46 10.64
CA GLU A 176 -10.25 3.11 9.41
C GLU A 176 -11.34 3.96 8.75
N GLY A 177 -12.38 4.29 9.47
CA GLY A 177 -13.56 5.04 9.06
C GLY A 177 -14.70 4.79 10.04
N HIS A 178 -15.95 4.92 9.60
CA HIS A 178 -17.12 4.59 10.39
C HIS A 178 -17.93 3.46 9.75
N GLN A 179 -18.38 2.52 10.59
CA GLN A 179 -19.13 1.36 10.13
C GLN A 179 -20.40 1.77 9.37
N ALA A 180 -20.57 1.24 8.16
CA ALA A 180 -21.75 1.41 7.34
C ALA A 180 -22.00 0.17 6.48
N ALA A 181 -23.23 0.01 6.01
CA ALA A 181 -23.56 -1.05 5.06
C ALA A 181 -23.08 -0.66 3.64
N PRO A 182 -22.45 -1.57 2.89
CA PRO A 182 -22.18 -1.35 1.48
C PRO A 182 -23.49 -1.36 0.68
N GLU A 183 -23.66 -0.41 -0.24
CA GLU A 183 -24.85 -0.30 -1.09
C GLU A 183 -24.56 -0.62 -2.56
N LEU A 184 -23.27 -0.69 -2.91
CA LEU A 184 -22.76 -1.03 -4.24
C LEU A 184 -21.92 -2.32 -4.17
N PRO A 185 -21.84 -3.09 -5.26
CA PRO A 185 -20.80 -4.10 -5.43
C PRO A 185 -19.41 -3.47 -5.33
N THR A 186 -18.41 -4.30 -5.03
CA THR A 186 -17.02 -3.84 -5.06
C THR A 186 -16.56 -3.71 -6.53
N ASN A 187 -16.08 -2.53 -6.89
CA ASN A 187 -15.75 -2.20 -8.28
C ASN A 187 -14.38 -1.53 -8.39
N VAL A 188 -13.84 -1.55 -9.59
CA VAL A 188 -12.86 -0.58 -10.07
C VAL A 188 -13.57 0.45 -10.91
N TYR A 189 -13.40 1.71 -10.60
CA TYR A 189 -14.02 2.83 -11.30
C TYR A 189 -12.99 3.62 -12.11
N ARG A 190 -13.48 4.24 -13.17
CA ARG A 190 -12.78 5.24 -13.95
C ARG A 190 -13.59 6.53 -14.00
N LEU A 191 -12.97 7.63 -13.57
CA LEU A 191 -13.50 8.97 -13.75
C LEU A 191 -12.87 9.61 -14.98
N ASP A 192 -13.70 10.18 -15.86
CA ASP A 192 -13.23 10.86 -17.05
C ASP A 192 -12.31 12.05 -16.74
N PRO A 193 -11.40 12.45 -17.66
CA PRO A 193 -10.47 13.56 -17.44
C PRO A 193 -11.16 14.90 -17.10
N ASN A 194 -12.38 15.11 -17.61
CA ASN A 194 -13.19 16.29 -17.31
C ASN A 194 -13.99 16.19 -16.00
N GLY A 195 -13.90 15.04 -15.29
CA GLY A 195 -14.60 14.80 -14.03
C GLY A 195 -16.12 14.63 -14.15
N SER A 196 -16.67 14.45 -15.36
CA SER A 196 -18.11 14.43 -15.56
C SER A 196 -18.76 13.05 -15.50
N THR A 197 -18.00 11.99 -15.79
CA THR A 197 -18.53 10.63 -15.93
C THR A 197 -17.74 9.63 -15.13
N LEU A 198 -18.40 8.97 -14.20
CA LEU A 198 -17.89 7.83 -13.46
C LEU A 198 -18.39 6.53 -14.10
N THR A 199 -17.50 5.60 -14.40
CA THR A 199 -17.81 4.34 -15.08
C THR A 199 -17.20 3.17 -14.32
N VAL A 200 -17.94 2.07 -14.17
CA VAL A 200 -17.38 0.79 -13.72
C VAL A 200 -16.55 0.20 -14.85
N VAL A 201 -15.28 -0.08 -14.61
CA VAL A 201 -14.36 -0.69 -15.58
C VAL A 201 -14.06 -2.16 -15.29
N ALA A 202 -14.14 -2.58 -14.00
CA ALA A 202 -14.16 -3.97 -13.58
C ALA A 202 -15.14 -4.13 -12.41
N GLY A 203 -16.14 -4.99 -12.57
CA GLY A 203 -17.13 -5.36 -11.58
C GLY A 203 -17.08 -6.84 -11.20
N ASP A 204 -16.15 -7.58 -11.78
CA ASP A 204 -15.91 -9.03 -11.59
C ASP A 204 -14.78 -9.30 -10.58
N ILE A 205 -14.53 -8.37 -9.67
CA ILE A 205 -13.42 -8.39 -8.72
C ILE A 205 -13.90 -8.29 -7.27
N ASN A 206 -13.44 -9.20 -6.42
CA ASN A 206 -13.84 -9.25 -5.02
C ASN A 206 -12.87 -8.46 -4.15
N ARG A 207 -13.36 -7.35 -3.56
CA ARG A 207 -12.57 -6.45 -2.71
C ARG A 207 -11.26 -5.99 -3.38
N PRO A 208 -11.36 -5.25 -4.51
CA PRO A 208 -10.17 -4.70 -5.14
C PRO A 208 -9.41 -3.78 -4.17
N ASN A 209 -8.08 -3.93 -4.12
CA ASN A 209 -7.20 -3.16 -3.26
C ASN A 209 -6.27 -2.29 -4.12
N GLY A 210 -4.96 -2.41 -4.01
CA GLY A 210 -4.03 -1.64 -4.81
C GLY A 210 -4.20 -1.82 -6.32
N LEU A 211 -3.91 -0.76 -7.08
CA LEU A 211 -3.91 -0.80 -8.54
C LEU A 211 -2.74 0.01 -9.11
N CYS A 212 -2.22 -0.41 -10.28
CA CYS A 212 -1.29 0.39 -11.07
C CYS A 212 -1.35 0.01 -12.56
N PHE A 213 -0.95 0.95 -13.41
CA PHE A 213 -0.74 0.67 -14.84
C PHE A 213 0.66 0.08 -15.11
N SER A 214 0.78 -0.66 -16.23
CA SER A 214 2.07 -0.90 -16.85
C SER A 214 2.70 0.41 -17.35
N PRO A 215 4.03 0.47 -17.59
CA PRO A 215 4.69 1.70 -18.04
C PRO A 215 4.11 2.29 -19.34
N ASP A 216 3.63 1.45 -20.23
CA ASP A 216 2.99 1.81 -21.50
C ASP A 216 1.48 2.02 -21.38
N GLU A 217 0.93 1.88 -20.17
CA GLU A 217 -0.50 1.99 -19.86
C GLU A 217 -1.42 1.07 -20.69
N THR A 218 -0.86 0.00 -21.27
CA THR A 218 -1.64 -1.00 -22.00
C THR A 218 -2.22 -2.07 -21.10
N ARG A 219 -1.78 -2.14 -19.84
CA ARG A 219 -2.30 -3.05 -18.82
C ARG A 219 -2.62 -2.31 -17.53
N LEU A 220 -3.67 -2.78 -16.85
CA LEU A 220 -3.97 -2.42 -15.45
C LEU A 220 -3.79 -3.66 -14.60
N TYR A 221 -3.04 -3.52 -13.50
CA TYR A 221 -2.89 -4.53 -12.46
C TYR A 221 -3.75 -4.14 -11.26
N VAL A 222 -4.50 -5.09 -10.71
CA VAL A 222 -5.36 -4.86 -9.54
C VAL A 222 -5.21 -6.03 -8.57
N ILE A 223 -5.04 -5.74 -7.31
CA ILE A 223 -5.02 -6.74 -6.25
C ILE A 223 -6.46 -7.10 -5.88
N GLU A 224 -6.80 -8.38 -5.96
CA GLU A 224 -8.07 -8.95 -5.51
C GLU A 224 -7.88 -9.55 -4.12
N ALA A 225 -8.29 -8.78 -3.10
CA ALA A 225 -8.04 -9.11 -1.70
C ALA A 225 -9.14 -9.96 -1.07
N GLY A 226 -10.26 -10.17 -1.76
CA GLY A 226 -11.38 -10.97 -1.26
C GLY A 226 -11.23 -12.48 -1.47
N LEU A 227 -10.17 -12.93 -2.11
CA LEU A 227 -9.87 -14.34 -2.35
C LEU A 227 -8.89 -14.90 -1.29
N THR A 228 -8.89 -16.22 -1.16
CA THR A 228 -7.89 -16.96 -0.37
C THR A 228 -7.39 -18.15 -1.19
N PRO A 229 -6.14 -18.16 -1.67
CA PRO A 229 -5.15 -17.09 -1.55
C PRO A 229 -5.55 -15.81 -2.32
N ARG A 230 -5.02 -14.65 -1.91
CA ARG A 230 -5.17 -13.40 -2.64
C ARG A 230 -4.43 -13.47 -3.99
N VAL A 231 -4.89 -12.66 -4.95
CA VAL A 231 -4.29 -12.67 -6.29
C VAL A 231 -4.03 -11.25 -6.80
N ILE A 232 -3.13 -11.13 -7.75
CA ILE A 232 -2.98 -9.93 -8.57
C ILE A 232 -3.55 -10.26 -9.95
N ARG A 233 -4.57 -9.53 -10.35
CA ARG A 233 -5.18 -9.64 -11.69
C ARG A 233 -4.54 -8.65 -12.64
N GLY A 234 -4.49 -9.03 -13.92
CA GLY A 234 -4.10 -8.15 -15.00
C GLY A 234 -5.24 -8.04 -16.00
N TYR A 235 -5.47 -6.83 -16.46
CA TYR A 235 -6.44 -6.50 -17.50
C TYR A 235 -5.75 -5.81 -18.67
N ASP A 236 -6.18 -6.07 -19.89
CA ASP A 236 -5.75 -5.29 -21.04
C ASP A 236 -6.57 -4.00 -21.10
N VAL A 237 -5.93 -2.87 -21.39
CA VAL A 237 -6.51 -1.53 -21.40
C VAL A 237 -6.68 -1.06 -22.84
N ALA A 238 -7.90 -0.76 -23.26
CA ALA A 238 -8.22 -0.18 -24.55
C ALA A 238 -9.06 1.10 -24.37
N GLY A 239 -8.41 2.25 -24.41
CA GLY A 239 -9.06 3.54 -24.11
C GLY A 239 -9.61 3.56 -22.67
N ALA A 240 -10.95 3.65 -22.56
CA ALA A 240 -11.66 3.67 -21.27
C ALA A 240 -12.13 2.27 -20.81
N ARG A 241 -11.75 1.20 -21.48
CA ARG A 241 -12.27 -0.15 -21.23
C ARG A 241 -11.18 -1.10 -20.78
N LEU A 242 -11.56 -2.04 -19.93
CA LEU A 242 -10.76 -3.20 -19.55
C LEU A 242 -11.31 -4.46 -20.25
N SER A 243 -10.41 -5.37 -20.60
CA SER A 243 -10.73 -6.67 -21.17
C SER A 243 -9.72 -7.73 -20.71
N ASN A 244 -9.99 -9.00 -21.02
CA ASN A 244 -9.09 -10.13 -20.78
C ASN A 244 -8.60 -10.22 -19.32
N GLY A 245 -9.48 -9.93 -18.35
CA GLY A 245 -9.16 -10.03 -16.93
C GLY A 245 -8.73 -11.45 -16.55
N ARG A 246 -7.51 -11.60 -16.00
CA ARG A 246 -6.96 -12.90 -15.60
C ARG A 246 -6.07 -12.79 -14.37
N THR A 247 -6.00 -13.85 -13.60
CA THR A 247 -5.01 -13.97 -12.52
C THR A 247 -3.60 -14.07 -13.11
N LEU A 248 -2.70 -13.21 -12.68
CA LEU A 248 -1.29 -13.21 -13.06
C LEU A 248 -0.42 -13.79 -11.96
N ILE A 249 -0.68 -13.41 -10.71
CA ILE A 249 0.09 -13.82 -9.54
C ILE A 249 -0.90 -14.31 -8.50
N THR A 250 -0.63 -15.50 -7.95
CA THR A 250 -1.31 -16.03 -6.78
C THR A 250 -0.34 -15.92 -5.61
N ALA A 251 -0.78 -15.28 -4.52
CA ALA A 251 0.02 -15.15 -3.33
C ALA A 251 0.30 -16.53 -2.71
N GLU A 252 1.47 -16.70 -2.12
CA GLU A 252 1.77 -17.85 -1.28
C GLU A 252 0.83 -17.91 -0.06
N THR A 253 0.76 -19.07 0.60
CA THR A 253 -0.02 -19.23 1.83
C THR A 253 0.33 -18.13 2.83
N ASN A 254 -0.68 -17.42 3.32
CA ASN A 254 -0.56 -16.27 4.19
C ASN A 254 0.07 -15.02 3.54
N GLY A 255 0.38 -15.02 2.24
CA GLY A 255 0.80 -13.83 1.52
C GLY A 255 -0.38 -12.85 1.35
N THR A 256 -0.16 -11.59 1.68
CA THR A 256 -1.19 -10.56 1.55
C THR A 256 -0.68 -9.36 0.77
N PRO A 257 -0.71 -9.41 -0.58
CA PRO A 257 -0.47 -8.24 -1.41
C PRO A 257 -1.47 -7.12 -1.07
N ASP A 258 -1.04 -5.85 -1.17
CA ASP A 258 -1.85 -4.69 -0.81
C ASP A 258 -1.74 -3.54 -1.84
N GLY A 259 -0.81 -2.60 -1.71
CA GLY A 259 -0.54 -1.59 -2.72
C GLY A 259 0.62 -1.97 -3.64
N LEU A 260 0.64 -1.44 -4.86
CA LEU A 260 1.70 -1.78 -5.82
C LEU A 260 2.00 -0.64 -6.79
N ARG A 261 3.23 -0.64 -7.34
CA ARG A 261 3.64 0.25 -8.43
C ARG A 261 4.52 -0.50 -9.41
N ALA A 262 4.50 -0.08 -10.68
CA ALA A 262 5.38 -0.59 -11.71
C ALA A 262 6.66 0.25 -11.81
N ASP A 263 7.80 -0.37 -12.15
CA ASP A 263 8.98 0.34 -12.62
C ASP A 263 8.99 0.45 -14.15
N VAL A 264 9.96 1.19 -14.69
CA VAL A 264 10.07 1.43 -16.15
C VAL A 264 10.34 0.15 -16.96
N ASP A 265 10.84 -0.90 -16.35
CA ASP A 265 11.05 -2.22 -16.98
C ASP A 265 9.80 -3.11 -16.86
N GLY A 266 8.73 -2.61 -16.24
CA GLY A 266 7.46 -3.33 -16.04
C GLY A 266 7.46 -4.31 -14.88
N ASN A 267 8.46 -4.28 -13.99
CA ASN A 267 8.40 -5.06 -12.77
C ASN A 267 7.37 -4.46 -11.81
N LEU A 268 6.63 -5.32 -11.11
CA LEU A 268 5.69 -4.93 -10.08
C LEU A 268 6.37 -4.97 -8.72
N TRP A 269 6.40 -3.84 -8.04
CA TRP A 269 6.87 -3.68 -6.67
C TRP A 269 5.63 -3.63 -5.78
N VAL A 270 5.43 -4.66 -4.97
CA VAL A 270 4.17 -4.91 -4.28
C VAL A 270 4.40 -4.92 -2.77
N GLY A 271 3.65 -4.08 -2.05
CA GLY A 271 3.58 -4.15 -0.60
C GLY A 271 3.02 -5.50 -0.16
N TRP A 272 3.66 -6.14 0.82
CA TRP A 272 3.41 -7.54 1.20
C TRP A 272 3.48 -7.71 2.71
N GLY A 273 2.80 -8.76 3.23
CA GLY A 273 2.95 -9.10 4.65
C GLY A 273 1.68 -9.62 5.31
N MET A 274 1.60 -9.51 6.65
CA MET A 274 0.49 -9.89 7.53
C MET A 274 0.24 -11.39 7.71
N GLY A 275 1.10 -12.25 7.18
CA GLY A 275 0.94 -13.69 7.34
C GLY A 275 2.03 -14.31 8.20
N SER A 276 3.25 -13.80 8.08
CA SER A 276 4.41 -14.17 8.90
C SER A 276 5.48 -13.10 8.75
N GLU A 277 6.38 -13.01 9.73
CA GLU A 277 7.54 -12.09 9.70
C GLU A 277 8.38 -12.28 8.42
N ASP A 278 8.37 -13.50 7.84
CA ASP A 278 9.11 -13.82 6.63
C ASP A 278 8.49 -13.23 5.36
N LEU A 279 7.24 -12.78 5.41
CA LEU A 279 6.54 -12.21 4.28
C LEU A 279 6.46 -10.68 4.34
N ASP A 280 6.76 -10.08 5.50
CA ASP A 280 6.66 -8.63 5.68
C ASP A 280 7.68 -7.88 4.83
N GLY A 281 7.22 -6.92 4.04
CA GLY A 281 8.05 -6.10 3.20
C GLY A 281 7.51 -5.84 1.80
N VAL A 282 8.38 -5.93 0.80
CA VAL A 282 8.04 -5.73 -0.62
C VAL A 282 8.42 -6.97 -1.40
N ALA A 283 7.50 -7.47 -2.22
CA ALA A 283 7.76 -8.53 -3.20
C ALA A 283 7.88 -7.92 -4.60
N ILE A 284 8.89 -8.32 -5.37
CA ILE A 284 9.16 -7.78 -6.70
C ILE A 284 8.96 -8.88 -7.74
N PHE A 285 8.04 -8.65 -8.68
CA PHE A 285 7.72 -9.59 -9.77
C PHE A 285 8.10 -8.98 -11.11
N ASN A 286 8.69 -9.78 -11.98
CA ASN A 286 8.98 -9.35 -13.35
C ASN A 286 7.72 -9.37 -14.25
N PRO A 287 7.78 -8.84 -15.50
CA PRO A 287 6.62 -8.83 -16.41
C PRO A 287 6.04 -10.21 -16.74
N ALA A 288 6.81 -11.28 -16.52
CA ALA A 288 6.34 -12.67 -16.64
C ALA A 288 5.70 -13.21 -15.35
N ALA A 289 5.41 -12.33 -14.37
CA ALA A 289 4.83 -12.67 -13.07
C ALA A 289 5.71 -13.59 -12.19
N LYS A 290 7.02 -13.69 -12.47
CA LYS A 290 7.97 -14.43 -11.65
C LYS A 290 8.47 -13.55 -10.51
N LEU A 291 8.45 -14.06 -9.28
CA LEU A 291 9.09 -13.42 -8.13
C LEU A 291 10.62 -13.37 -8.36
N ILE A 292 11.19 -12.18 -8.36
CA ILE A 292 12.63 -11.97 -8.63
C ILE A 292 13.39 -11.39 -7.44
N GLY A 293 12.71 -10.64 -6.55
CA GLY A 293 13.35 -10.02 -5.40
C GLY A 293 12.40 -9.82 -4.24
N ARG A 294 12.96 -9.58 -3.05
CA ARG A 294 12.24 -9.18 -1.85
C ARG A 294 13.01 -8.10 -1.08
N ILE A 295 12.29 -7.19 -0.48
CA ILE A 295 12.83 -6.29 0.55
C ILE A 295 12.16 -6.67 1.86
N ARG A 296 12.93 -7.30 2.77
CA ARG A 296 12.44 -7.75 4.07
C ARG A 296 12.32 -6.58 5.03
N MET A 297 11.18 -6.44 5.66
CA MET A 297 10.91 -5.36 6.62
C MET A 297 10.49 -5.94 7.97
N PRO A 298 10.65 -5.19 9.07
CA PRO A 298 10.24 -5.65 10.40
C PRO A 298 8.72 -5.61 10.63
N GLU A 299 7.97 -5.08 9.66
CA GLU A 299 6.52 -4.95 9.68
C GLU A 299 5.98 -5.02 8.24
N ARG A 300 4.71 -5.31 8.11
CA ARG A 300 4.02 -5.28 6.82
C ARG A 300 4.22 -3.95 6.12
N VAL A 301 4.47 -3.99 4.82
CA VAL A 301 4.38 -2.84 3.93
C VAL A 301 3.02 -2.88 3.24
N ALA A 302 2.19 -1.87 3.51
CA ALA A 302 0.86 -1.78 2.92
C ALA A 302 0.92 -1.23 1.50
N ASN A 303 1.73 -0.19 1.24
CA ASN A 303 1.79 0.43 -0.07
C ASN A 303 3.19 0.98 -0.37
N VAL A 304 3.46 1.23 -1.65
CA VAL A 304 4.75 1.74 -2.11
C VAL A 304 4.57 2.84 -3.15
N CYS A 305 5.53 3.76 -3.24
CA CYS A 305 5.66 4.64 -4.40
C CYS A 305 7.13 4.92 -4.72
N PHE A 306 7.41 5.27 -5.96
CA PHE A 306 8.71 5.75 -6.38
C PHE A 306 8.76 7.28 -6.31
N GLY A 307 9.90 7.81 -5.86
CA GLY A 307 10.15 9.24 -5.78
C GLY A 307 11.63 9.56 -5.77
N GLY A 308 11.98 10.72 -5.21
CA GLY A 308 13.32 11.30 -5.30
C GLY A 308 13.55 11.98 -6.65
N LEU A 309 14.71 12.65 -6.79
CA LEU A 309 15.05 13.45 -7.97
C LEU A 309 14.97 12.66 -9.28
N HIS A 310 15.39 11.40 -9.25
CA HIS A 310 15.43 10.50 -10.41
C HIS A 310 14.35 9.43 -10.39
N ARG A 311 13.35 9.53 -9.49
CA ARG A 311 12.31 8.52 -9.28
C ARG A 311 12.85 7.10 -9.03
N ASN A 312 14.04 7.00 -8.45
CA ASN A 312 14.74 5.77 -8.12
C ASN A 312 14.83 5.52 -6.60
N ARG A 313 14.07 6.27 -5.81
CA ARG A 313 13.90 6.05 -4.39
C ARG A 313 12.54 5.42 -4.16
N LEU A 314 12.53 4.17 -3.72
CA LEU A 314 11.31 3.46 -3.34
C LEU A 314 10.95 3.88 -1.93
N PHE A 315 9.76 4.45 -1.74
CA PHE A 315 9.15 4.71 -0.44
C PHE A 315 8.19 3.58 -0.11
N MET A 316 8.19 3.14 1.13
CA MET A 316 7.43 2.00 1.63
C MET A 316 6.64 2.45 2.87
N ALA A 317 5.31 2.45 2.75
CA ALA A 317 4.42 2.69 3.87
C ALA A 317 4.28 1.38 4.67
N GLY A 318 5.05 1.28 5.74
CA GLY A 318 4.94 0.19 6.72
C GLY A 318 3.78 0.45 7.67
N SER A 319 3.38 -0.56 8.47
CA SER A 319 2.24 -0.41 9.37
C SER A 319 2.37 0.82 10.28
N THR A 320 3.54 0.98 10.93
CA THR A 320 3.77 2.06 11.90
C THR A 320 4.82 3.08 11.47
N SER A 321 5.49 2.85 10.36
CA SER A 321 6.64 3.65 9.93
C SER A 321 6.65 3.87 8.43
N LEU A 322 7.33 4.94 8.02
CA LEU A 322 7.68 5.20 6.62
C LEU A 322 9.16 4.83 6.41
N TYR A 323 9.42 4.06 5.38
CA TYR A 323 10.78 3.65 4.98
C TYR A 323 11.09 4.06 3.56
N SER A 324 12.38 4.05 3.22
CA SER A 324 12.83 4.20 1.84
C SER A 324 14.11 3.43 1.54
N VAL A 325 14.33 3.17 0.26
CA VAL A 325 15.59 2.61 -0.26
C VAL A 325 15.83 3.10 -1.68
N TYR A 326 17.08 3.40 -2.01
CA TYR A 326 17.46 3.67 -3.39
C TYR A 326 17.63 2.37 -4.17
N VAL A 327 17.10 2.34 -5.38
CA VAL A 327 17.15 1.19 -6.29
C VAL A 327 17.68 1.62 -7.66
N ASN A 328 18.23 0.67 -8.43
CA ASN A 328 18.81 0.95 -9.75
C ASN A 328 17.75 0.77 -10.87
N THR A 329 16.58 1.36 -10.66
CA THR A 329 15.50 1.51 -11.63
C THR A 329 14.68 2.75 -11.29
N GLN A 330 13.76 3.13 -12.13
CA GLN A 330 12.86 4.27 -11.92
C GLN A 330 11.42 3.77 -11.89
N GLY A 331 10.59 4.42 -11.09
CA GLY A 331 9.15 4.20 -11.15
C GLY A 331 8.59 4.61 -12.53
N ALA A 332 7.67 3.83 -13.05
CA ALA A 332 6.79 4.28 -14.13
C ALA A 332 5.97 5.50 -13.66
N VAL A 333 5.53 6.36 -14.58
CA VAL A 333 4.86 7.64 -14.25
C VAL A 333 3.45 7.42 -13.72
#